data_5bb6bf7d953a619fd954708f595a38d8
#
_entry.id   5bb6bf7d953a619fd954708f595a38d8
#
_cell.length_a   1.000
_cell.length_b   1.000
_cell.length_c   1.000
_cell.angle_alpha   90.00
_cell.angle_beta   90.00
_cell.angle_gamma   90.00
#
_symmetry.space_group_name_H-M   'P 1'
#
loop_
_entity.id
_entity.type
_entity.pdbx_description
1 polymer ?
#
loop_
_entity_poly.entity_id
_entity_poly.type
_entity_poly.pdbx_seq_one_letter_code
_entity_poly.pdbx_strand_id
1 'polypeptide(L)'
;MPIEIGDAFKNGKAFIAFVTCGDPDLETTAEVVRSLASNGADLVELGIPFSDPTAEGPVIQEANVRALKAGTTTDRIFDMVASIRKDVRIPLVFMTYANVVFSYGAERFTRRCAEVGVQGLILPDVPYEEKEDFLPACRKNGVKLISMVAPTSENRISMIASESEGFLYIVSSMGVTGTRKSISTDVGSITEAVRKVSDTPCAVGFGISTPEQAREMSRQADGIIIGSAIVRMVAEHGNSSPGPVGEFARAVKKAISDVRRLSDNRKTSVFQLKGERPTIIRQSQNICLSIEGRTSNECRTSVFQSAVFKKKGTAGPSEGFSSGTSP
;
A
#
# COMPACT_ATOMS: atom_id res chain seq x y z
N MET A 1 -14.01 -21.63 4.35
CA MET A 1 -12.73 -21.28 4.97
C MET A 1 -12.87 -19.90 5.57
N PRO A 2 -12.24 -19.61 6.72
CA PRO A 2 -12.21 -18.24 7.26
C PRO A 2 -11.57 -17.30 6.25
N ILE A 3 -12.01 -16.04 6.23
CA ILE A 3 -11.43 -14.99 5.38
C ILE A 3 -10.22 -14.43 6.10
N GLU A 4 -9.07 -14.42 5.42
CA GLU A 4 -7.80 -13.92 5.97
C GLU A 4 -7.30 -12.71 5.17
N ILE A 5 -6.63 -11.76 5.83
CA ILE A 5 -6.05 -10.58 5.15
C ILE A 5 -5.09 -10.99 4.04
N GLY A 6 -4.31 -12.05 4.25
CA GLY A 6 -3.40 -12.61 3.25
C GLY A 6 -4.06 -13.06 1.95
N ASP A 7 -5.37 -13.34 1.97
CA ASP A 7 -6.10 -13.74 0.76
C ASP A 7 -6.08 -12.64 -0.30
N ALA A 8 -6.05 -11.37 0.11
CA ALA A 8 -5.97 -10.22 -0.79
C ALA A 8 -4.72 -10.21 -1.68
N PHE A 9 -3.63 -10.86 -1.25
CA PHE A 9 -2.33 -10.85 -1.93
C PHE A 9 -2.03 -12.13 -2.71
N LYS A 10 -2.86 -13.18 -2.59
CA LYS A 10 -2.61 -14.49 -3.20
C LYS A 10 -2.69 -14.48 -4.73
N ASN A 11 -3.54 -13.64 -5.30
CA ASN A 11 -3.83 -13.63 -6.73
C ASN A 11 -3.07 -12.57 -7.53
N GLY A 12 -2.00 -12.03 -6.97
CA GLY A 12 -1.17 -10.99 -7.59
C GLY A 12 -1.14 -9.70 -6.79
N LYS A 13 -1.06 -8.56 -7.49
CA LYS A 13 -1.07 -7.26 -6.84
C LYS A 13 -2.43 -6.98 -6.23
N ALA A 14 -2.46 -6.65 -4.93
CA ALA A 14 -3.69 -6.34 -4.21
C ALA A 14 -4.19 -4.93 -4.55
N PHE A 15 -5.49 -4.81 -4.78
CA PHE A 15 -6.19 -3.53 -4.78
C PHE A 15 -6.96 -3.39 -3.47
N ILE A 16 -6.55 -2.45 -2.65
CA ILE A 16 -7.18 -2.09 -1.37
C ILE A 16 -7.93 -0.78 -1.57
N ALA A 17 -9.23 -0.78 -1.31
CA ALA A 17 -10.09 0.37 -1.46
C ALA A 17 -10.49 0.91 -0.08
N PHE A 18 -10.35 2.21 0.15
CA PHE A 18 -10.83 2.87 1.36
C PHE A 18 -12.15 3.58 1.10
N VAL A 19 -13.09 3.48 2.05
CA VAL A 19 -14.36 4.22 2.07
C VAL A 19 -14.63 4.78 3.46
N THR A 20 -15.25 5.95 3.55
CA THR A 20 -15.76 6.48 4.82
C THR A 20 -17.16 5.92 5.10
N CYS A 21 -17.32 5.19 6.20
CA CYS A 21 -18.61 4.61 6.58
C CYS A 21 -19.63 5.69 6.92
N GLY A 22 -20.79 5.61 6.27
CA GLY A 22 -21.89 6.56 6.49
C GLY A 22 -21.83 7.82 5.62
N ASP A 23 -20.93 7.87 4.64
CA ASP A 23 -20.87 8.94 3.65
C ASP A 23 -21.49 8.46 2.32
N PRO A 24 -22.57 9.06 1.81
CA PRO A 24 -23.48 10.02 2.47
C PRO A 24 -24.37 9.37 3.56
N ASP A 25 -24.52 8.05 3.53
CA ASP A 25 -25.26 7.22 4.49
C ASP A 25 -24.71 5.77 4.52
N LEU A 26 -25.17 4.97 5.48
CA LEU A 26 -24.70 3.58 5.65
C LEU A 26 -25.24 2.62 4.59
N GLU A 27 -26.40 2.89 4.02
CA GLU A 27 -26.99 2.07 2.94
C GLU A 27 -26.15 2.22 1.67
N THR A 28 -25.85 3.45 1.28
CA THR A 28 -24.94 3.76 0.16
C THR A 28 -23.55 3.19 0.38
N THR A 29 -23.00 3.30 1.60
CA THR A 29 -21.71 2.69 1.93
C THR A 29 -21.75 1.18 1.70
N ALA A 30 -22.80 0.49 2.14
CA ALA A 30 -22.95 -0.95 1.94
C ALA A 30 -22.94 -1.33 0.45
N GLU A 31 -23.65 -0.59 -0.39
CA GLU A 31 -23.71 -0.80 -1.85
C GLU A 31 -22.36 -0.49 -2.52
N VAL A 32 -21.64 0.55 -2.09
CA VAL A 32 -20.30 0.87 -2.56
C VAL A 32 -19.33 -0.27 -2.23
N VAL A 33 -19.38 -0.83 -1.02
CA VAL A 33 -18.54 -1.97 -0.63
C VAL A 33 -18.85 -3.21 -1.47
N ARG A 34 -20.12 -3.53 -1.71
CA ARG A 34 -20.53 -4.62 -2.61
C ARG A 34 -20.02 -4.40 -4.03
N SER A 35 -20.13 -3.17 -4.52
CA SER A 35 -19.67 -2.78 -5.86
C SER A 35 -18.15 -2.91 -5.97
N LEU A 36 -17.39 -2.44 -4.99
CA LEU A 36 -15.93 -2.59 -4.93
C LEU A 36 -15.51 -4.07 -4.96
N ALA A 37 -16.10 -4.89 -4.11
CA ALA A 37 -15.82 -6.33 -4.03
C ALA A 37 -16.11 -7.06 -5.35
N SER A 38 -17.24 -6.73 -6.00
CA SER A 38 -17.64 -7.35 -7.27
C SER A 38 -16.81 -6.90 -8.47
N ASN A 39 -16.11 -5.76 -8.36
CA ASN A 39 -15.34 -5.15 -9.43
C ASN A 39 -13.82 -5.20 -9.21
N GLY A 40 -13.36 -6.05 -8.27
CA GLY A 40 -11.96 -6.44 -8.18
C GLY A 40 -11.16 -5.77 -7.07
N ALA A 41 -11.80 -5.13 -6.09
CA ALA A 41 -11.13 -4.86 -4.83
C ALA A 41 -10.82 -6.19 -4.13
N ASP A 42 -9.60 -6.33 -3.63
CA ASP A 42 -9.14 -7.53 -2.92
C ASP A 42 -9.31 -7.39 -1.40
N LEU A 43 -9.39 -6.16 -0.91
CA LEU A 43 -9.64 -5.81 0.48
C LEU A 43 -10.31 -4.43 0.53
N VAL A 44 -11.20 -4.21 1.50
CA VAL A 44 -11.77 -2.88 1.75
C VAL A 44 -11.42 -2.40 3.15
N GLU A 45 -10.88 -1.18 3.22
CA GLU A 45 -10.70 -0.41 4.45
C GLU A 45 -11.96 0.42 4.72
N LEU A 46 -12.58 0.18 5.84
CA LEU A 46 -13.79 0.82 6.32
C LEU A 46 -13.40 1.91 7.32
N GLY A 47 -13.39 3.17 6.90
CA GLY A 47 -13.12 4.31 7.76
C GLY A 47 -14.28 4.57 8.70
N ILE A 48 -14.09 4.41 10.01
CA ILE A 48 -15.05 4.84 11.02
C ILE A 48 -14.89 6.35 11.20
N PRO A 49 -15.93 7.17 10.94
CA PRO A 49 -15.82 8.60 10.98
C PRO A 49 -15.49 9.12 12.37
N PHE A 50 -14.62 10.12 12.43
CA PHE A 50 -14.18 10.76 13.65
C PHE A 50 -14.21 12.29 13.49
N SER A 51 -14.54 13.02 14.55
CA SER A 51 -14.70 14.49 14.51
C SER A 51 -13.37 15.24 14.40
N ASP A 52 -12.27 14.65 14.91
CA ASP A 52 -10.99 15.31 15.08
C ASP A 52 -9.82 14.55 14.42
N PRO A 53 -9.91 14.21 13.11
CA PRO A 53 -8.90 13.41 12.43
C PRO A 53 -7.59 14.18 12.24
N THR A 54 -6.47 13.58 12.67
CA THR A 54 -5.14 14.19 12.58
C THR A 54 -4.32 13.73 11.38
N ALA A 55 -4.65 12.57 10.80
CA ALA A 55 -3.89 11.96 9.70
C ALA A 55 -4.56 12.11 8.31
N GLU A 56 -5.72 12.73 8.23
CA GLU A 56 -6.55 12.78 7.03
C GLU A 56 -6.53 14.15 6.36
N GLY A 57 -6.60 14.15 5.02
CA GLY A 57 -6.75 15.35 4.23
C GLY A 57 -8.21 15.78 4.04
N PRO A 58 -8.43 16.98 3.43
CA PRO A 58 -9.74 17.62 3.35
C PRO A 58 -10.86 16.74 2.80
N VAL A 59 -10.57 15.92 1.79
CA VAL A 59 -11.57 15.03 1.16
C VAL A 59 -12.16 14.05 2.15
N ILE A 60 -11.31 13.41 2.98
CA ILE A 60 -11.78 12.43 3.97
C ILE A 60 -12.36 13.14 5.20
N GLN A 61 -11.79 14.29 5.60
CA GLN A 61 -12.37 15.12 6.68
C GLN A 61 -13.80 15.56 6.35
N GLU A 62 -14.06 16.02 5.14
CA GLU A 62 -15.41 16.38 4.68
C GLU A 62 -16.36 15.19 4.66
N ALA A 63 -15.88 14.00 4.27
CA ALA A 63 -16.66 12.77 4.31
C ALA A 63 -17.01 12.37 5.75
N ASN A 64 -16.06 12.48 6.70
CA ASN A 64 -16.34 12.28 8.12
C ASN A 64 -17.44 13.21 8.63
N VAL A 65 -17.38 14.49 8.25
CA VAL A 65 -18.40 15.48 8.62
C VAL A 65 -19.78 15.08 8.07
N ARG A 66 -19.87 14.64 6.79
CA ARG A 66 -21.13 14.18 6.19
C ARG A 66 -21.67 12.96 6.91
N ALA A 67 -20.83 11.96 7.14
CA ALA A 67 -21.18 10.73 7.83
C ALA A 67 -21.69 10.96 9.26
N LEU A 68 -20.98 11.81 10.03
CA LEU A 68 -21.41 12.16 11.39
C LEU A 68 -22.72 12.94 11.41
N LYS A 69 -22.94 13.88 10.47
CA LYS A 69 -24.21 14.60 10.32
C LYS A 69 -25.35 13.66 9.95
N ALA A 70 -25.10 12.60 9.20
CA ALA A 70 -26.08 11.56 8.88
C ALA A 70 -26.42 10.64 10.07
N GLY A 71 -25.81 10.89 11.25
CA GLY A 71 -26.04 10.13 12.47
C GLY A 71 -25.35 8.76 12.47
N THR A 72 -24.22 8.64 11.77
CA THR A 72 -23.41 7.42 11.80
C THR A 72 -22.77 7.23 13.18
N THR A 73 -22.89 6.02 13.72
CA THR A 73 -22.26 5.59 14.97
C THR A 73 -21.50 4.29 14.76
N THR A 74 -20.56 4.00 15.63
CA THR A 74 -19.77 2.76 15.59
C THR A 74 -20.66 1.51 15.62
N ASP A 75 -21.70 1.48 16.45
CA ASP A 75 -22.62 0.33 16.50
C ASP A 75 -23.38 0.14 15.17
N ARG A 76 -23.87 1.23 14.56
CA ARG A 76 -24.55 1.16 13.24
C ARG A 76 -23.61 0.70 12.13
N ILE A 77 -22.31 1.03 12.24
CA ILE A 77 -21.29 0.52 11.29
C ILE A 77 -21.11 -0.99 11.50
N PHE A 78 -21.04 -1.49 12.72
CA PHE A 78 -21.00 -2.93 12.99
C PHE A 78 -22.21 -3.66 12.40
N ASP A 79 -23.41 -3.09 12.53
CA ASP A 79 -24.64 -3.68 12.00
C ASP A 79 -24.62 -3.69 10.46
N MET A 80 -24.14 -2.62 9.83
CA MET A 80 -23.92 -2.57 8.38
C MET A 80 -22.94 -3.66 7.93
N VAL A 81 -21.80 -3.82 8.62
CA VAL A 81 -20.80 -4.84 8.29
C VAL A 81 -21.39 -6.24 8.41
N ALA A 82 -22.14 -6.53 9.48
CA ALA A 82 -22.83 -7.81 9.64
C ALA A 82 -23.79 -8.11 8.47
N SER A 83 -24.44 -7.06 7.94
CA SER A 83 -25.31 -7.18 6.76
C SER A 83 -24.53 -7.51 5.49
N ILE A 84 -23.48 -6.75 5.18
CA ILE A 84 -22.70 -6.96 3.93
C ILE A 84 -21.91 -8.25 3.93
N ARG A 85 -21.56 -8.81 5.09
CA ARG A 85 -20.86 -10.11 5.20
C ARG A 85 -21.64 -11.29 4.64
N LYS A 86 -22.93 -11.15 4.42
CA LYS A 86 -23.72 -12.18 3.75
C LYS A 86 -23.27 -12.38 2.30
N ASP A 87 -22.82 -11.31 1.63
CA ASP A 87 -22.49 -11.27 0.22
C ASP A 87 -20.99 -11.05 -0.04
N VAL A 88 -20.34 -10.19 0.76
CA VAL A 88 -18.94 -9.79 0.58
C VAL A 88 -18.00 -10.82 1.20
N ARG A 89 -17.13 -11.43 0.38
CA ARG A 89 -16.21 -12.50 0.78
C ARG A 89 -14.73 -12.10 0.75
N ILE A 90 -14.44 -10.82 0.54
CA ILE A 90 -13.07 -10.28 0.64
C ILE A 90 -12.77 -9.82 2.08
N PRO A 91 -11.49 -9.71 2.49
CA PRO A 91 -11.12 -9.14 3.79
C PRO A 91 -11.67 -7.72 3.97
N LEU A 92 -12.11 -7.41 5.18
CA LEU A 92 -12.47 -6.06 5.61
C LEU A 92 -11.60 -5.69 6.80
N VAL A 93 -11.08 -4.47 6.81
CA VAL A 93 -10.35 -3.91 7.94
C VAL A 93 -10.99 -2.57 8.34
N PHE A 94 -11.00 -2.27 9.63
CA PHE A 94 -11.37 -0.93 10.07
C PHE A 94 -10.17 -0.01 10.10
N MET A 95 -10.38 1.25 9.71
CA MET A 95 -9.45 2.35 9.94
C MET A 95 -10.14 3.40 10.80
N THR A 96 -9.56 3.73 11.94
CA THR A 96 -10.10 4.75 12.85
C THR A 96 -9.01 5.24 13.80
N TYR A 97 -9.37 6.12 14.72
CA TYR A 97 -8.45 6.72 15.69
C TYR A 97 -8.50 6.01 17.04
N ALA A 98 -7.38 6.03 17.76
CA ALA A 98 -7.23 5.41 19.08
C ALA A 98 -8.37 5.79 20.04
N ASN A 99 -8.76 7.07 20.05
CA ASN A 99 -9.82 7.57 20.91
C ASN A 99 -11.18 6.88 20.66
N VAL A 100 -11.53 6.54 19.43
CA VAL A 100 -12.77 5.84 19.08
C VAL A 100 -12.77 4.43 19.69
N VAL A 101 -11.66 3.70 19.51
CA VAL A 101 -11.50 2.34 20.04
C VAL A 101 -11.44 2.35 21.57
N PHE A 102 -10.69 3.29 22.13
CA PHE A 102 -10.55 3.43 23.59
C PHE A 102 -11.89 3.76 24.25
N SER A 103 -12.64 4.72 23.71
CA SER A 103 -13.96 5.11 24.23
C SER A 103 -15.00 4.00 24.11
N TYR A 104 -14.93 3.17 23.07
CA TYR A 104 -15.79 1.99 22.91
C TYR A 104 -15.40 0.85 23.86
N GLY A 105 -14.14 0.84 24.32
CA GLY A 105 -13.46 -0.22 25.03
C GLY A 105 -12.79 -1.21 24.06
N ALA A 106 -11.44 -1.24 24.06
CA ALA A 106 -10.64 -2.00 23.08
C ALA A 106 -11.05 -3.49 22.99
N GLU A 107 -11.27 -4.13 24.12
CA GLU A 107 -11.71 -5.54 24.18
C GLU A 107 -13.12 -5.73 23.58
N ARG A 108 -14.06 -4.82 23.87
CA ARG A 108 -15.42 -4.87 23.32
C ARG A 108 -15.40 -4.60 21.81
N PHE A 109 -14.59 -3.63 21.38
CA PHE A 109 -14.46 -3.26 19.97
C PHE A 109 -13.92 -4.42 19.13
N THR A 110 -12.78 -5.00 19.55
CA THR A 110 -12.14 -6.09 18.82
C THR A 110 -12.96 -7.37 18.83
N ARG A 111 -13.69 -7.66 19.90
CA ARG A 111 -14.66 -8.76 19.93
C ARG A 111 -15.78 -8.54 18.90
N ARG A 112 -16.35 -7.33 18.83
CA ARG A 112 -17.36 -6.99 17.81
C ARG A 112 -16.80 -7.11 16.39
N CYS A 113 -15.53 -6.70 16.17
CA CYS A 113 -14.85 -6.92 14.88
C CYS A 113 -14.87 -8.40 14.49
N ALA A 114 -14.47 -9.28 15.39
CA ALA A 114 -14.46 -10.73 15.14
C ALA A 114 -15.88 -11.28 14.86
N GLU A 115 -16.88 -10.88 15.66
CA GLU A 115 -18.28 -11.31 15.52
C GLU A 115 -18.86 -10.94 14.14
N VAL A 116 -18.56 -9.75 13.61
CA VAL A 116 -19.07 -9.31 12.31
C VAL A 116 -18.12 -9.65 11.15
N GLY A 117 -16.98 -10.27 11.44
CA GLY A 117 -16.02 -10.72 10.43
C GLY A 117 -15.14 -9.61 9.85
N VAL A 118 -14.66 -8.68 10.68
CA VAL A 118 -13.59 -7.72 10.37
C VAL A 118 -12.27 -8.34 10.80
N GLN A 119 -11.28 -8.42 9.87
CA GLN A 119 -10.03 -9.13 10.07
C GLN A 119 -8.90 -8.27 10.64
N GLY A 120 -9.00 -6.93 10.52
CA GLY A 120 -7.91 -6.06 10.94
C GLY A 120 -8.38 -4.68 11.40
N LEU A 121 -7.46 -3.99 12.06
CA LEU A 121 -7.62 -2.64 12.59
C LEU A 121 -6.38 -1.81 12.23
N ILE A 122 -6.60 -0.60 11.70
CA ILE A 122 -5.57 0.40 11.43
C ILE A 122 -5.83 1.60 12.33
N LEU A 123 -4.81 2.01 13.09
CA LEU A 123 -4.84 3.17 13.99
C LEU A 123 -3.70 4.13 13.59
N PRO A 124 -3.98 5.13 12.74
CA PRO A 124 -2.94 5.99 12.16
C PRO A 124 -2.28 6.95 13.17
N ASP A 125 -2.91 7.16 14.30
CA ASP A 125 -2.44 8.01 15.41
C ASP A 125 -1.71 7.23 16.52
N VAL A 126 -1.62 5.88 16.40
CA VAL A 126 -0.90 5.04 17.37
C VAL A 126 0.49 4.72 16.83
N PRO A 127 1.56 5.29 17.42
CA PRO A 127 2.91 4.93 17.06
C PRO A 127 3.25 3.50 17.48
N TYR A 128 4.29 2.93 16.86
CA TYR A 128 4.73 1.56 17.13
C TYR A 128 4.95 1.27 18.63
N GLU A 129 5.47 2.24 19.35
CA GLU A 129 5.79 2.15 20.77
C GLU A 129 4.56 2.06 21.69
N GLU A 130 3.40 2.53 21.22
CA GLU A 130 2.14 2.57 21.98
C GLU A 130 1.15 1.48 21.53
N LYS A 131 1.53 0.61 20.60
CA LYS A 131 0.66 -0.46 20.10
C LYS A 131 0.17 -1.44 21.19
N GLU A 132 0.93 -1.58 22.27
CA GLU A 132 0.60 -2.50 23.38
C GLU A 132 -0.71 -2.13 24.11
N ASP A 133 -1.20 -0.91 23.96
CA ASP A 133 -2.51 -0.49 24.47
C ASP A 133 -3.68 -1.19 23.74
N PHE A 134 -3.46 -1.64 22.50
CA PHE A 134 -4.49 -2.25 21.64
C PHE A 134 -4.16 -3.69 21.22
N LEU A 135 -2.89 -4.03 21.07
CA LEU A 135 -2.43 -5.31 20.53
C LEU A 135 -2.94 -6.54 21.32
N PRO A 136 -2.96 -6.55 22.68
CA PRO A 136 -3.48 -7.70 23.43
C PRO A 136 -4.96 -7.98 23.15
N ALA A 137 -5.79 -6.93 23.05
CA ALA A 137 -7.21 -7.06 22.72
C ALA A 137 -7.42 -7.54 21.29
N CYS A 138 -6.62 -7.05 20.35
CA CYS A 138 -6.61 -7.48 18.95
C CYS A 138 -6.25 -8.97 18.85
N ARG A 139 -5.14 -9.41 19.44
CA ARG A 139 -4.68 -10.80 19.39
C ARG A 139 -5.67 -11.77 20.02
N LYS A 140 -6.24 -11.42 21.17
CA LYS A 140 -7.24 -12.23 21.87
C LYS A 140 -8.46 -12.53 21.00
N ASN A 141 -8.88 -11.57 20.19
CA ASN A 141 -10.06 -11.68 19.33
C ASN A 141 -9.73 -12.03 17.86
N GLY A 142 -8.46 -12.33 17.54
CA GLY A 142 -8.04 -12.71 16.18
C GLY A 142 -8.07 -11.59 15.15
N VAL A 143 -8.11 -10.32 15.61
CA VAL A 143 -8.04 -9.13 14.77
C VAL A 143 -6.58 -8.72 14.60
N LYS A 144 -6.12 -8.48 13.37
CA LYS A 144 -4.75 -8.05 13.10
C LYS A 144 -4.62 -6.54 13.30
N LEU A 145 -3.67 -6.09 14.14
CA LEU A 145 -3.32 -4.68 14.22
C LEU A 145 -2.31 -4.38 13.10
N ILE A 146 -2.76 -3.64 12.09
CA ILE A 146 -1.98 -3.35 10.88
C ILE A 146 -0.99 -2.24 11.18
N SER A 147 0.30 -2.55 10.97
CA SER A 147 1.37 -1.57 11.18
C SER A 147 1.52 -0.63 9.99
N MET A 148 1.84 0.63 10.29
CA MET A 148 2.11 1.67 9.28
C MET A 148 3.59 2.06 9.29
N VAL A 149 4.15 2.31 8.11
CA VAL A 149 5.52 2.77 7.92
C VAL A 149 5.53 3.99 7.00
N ALA A 150 6.15 5.06 7.48
CA ALA A 150 6.46 6.25 6.70
C ALA A 150 7.94 6.23 6.27
N PRO A 151 8.37 7.06 5.30
CA PRO A 151 9.77 7.25 4.97
C PRO A 151 10.56 7.71 6.20
N THR A 152 11.41 6.83 6.75
CA THR A 152 12.19 7.04 7.97
C THR A 152 13.47 6.19 7.90
N SER A 153 14.19 6.04 9.01
CA SER A 153 15.41 5.24 9.05
C SER A 153 15.15 3.76 8.76
N GLU A 154 16.09 3.09 8.10
CA GLU A 154 16.01 1.66 7.78
C GLU A 154 15.83 0.79 9.03
N ASN A 155 16.51 1.14 10.13
CA ASN A 155 16.37 0.43 11.39
C ASN A 155 14.95 0.47 11.94
N ARG A 156 14.28 1.62 11.86
CA ARG A 156 12.89 1.75 12.32
C ARG A 156 11.94 0.96 11.42
N ILE A 157 12.15 1.00 10.10
CA ILE A 157 11.38 0.20 9.14
C ILE A 157 11.53 -1.29 9.47
N SER A 158 12.75 -1.77 9.69
CA SER A 158 13.04 -3.16 9.99
C SER A 158 12.40 -3.61 11.32
N MET A 159 12.47 -2.78 12.35
CA MET A 159 11.85 -3.04 13.65
C MET A 159 10.32 -3.21 13.52
N ILE A 160 9.64 -2.28 12.85
CA ILE A 160 8.18 -2.35 12.64
C ILE A 160 7.82 -3.57 11.79
N ALA A 161 8.58 -3.82 10.71
CA ALA A 161 8.30 -4.90 9.78
C ALA A 161 8.45 -6.30 10.39
N SER A 162 9.41 -6.50 11.31
CA SER A 162 9.66 -7.79 11.95
C SER A 162 8.50 -8.30 12.80
N GLU A 163 7.63 -7.40 13.28
CA GLU A 163 6.48 -7.73 14.12
C GLU A 163 5.14 -7.46 13.44
N SER A 164 5.17 -7.05 12.14
CA SER A 164 3.94 -6.71 11.41
C SER A 164 3.10 -7.96 11.09
N GLU A 165 1.79 -7.80 11.14
CA GLU A 165 0.81 -8.84 10.85
C GLU A 165 -0.13 -8.40 9.72
N GLY A 166 -0.63 -9.36 8.92
CA GLY A 166 -1.57 -9.10 7.83
C GLY A 166 -0.91 -8.46 6.61
N PHE A 167 -0.72 -7.17 6.63
CA PHE A 167 0.10 -6.43 5.66
C PHE A 167 0.74 -5.20 6.31
N LEU A 168 1.78 -4.67 5.69
CA LEU A 168 2.43 -3.44 6.12
C LEU A 168 1.94 -2.28 5.24
N TYR A 169 1.32 -1.28 5.88
CA TYR A 169 0.85 -0.08 5.20
C TYR A 169 2.00 0.90 4.99
N ILE A 170 2.45 1.09 3.76
CA ILE A 170 3.47 2.09 3.42
C ILE A 170 2.80 3.41 3.08
N VAL A 171 3.09 4.41 3.90
CA VAL A 171 2.68 5.80 3.66
C VAL A 171 3.71 6.45 2.73
N SER A 172 3.31 6.78 1.51
CA SER A 172 4.24 7.28 0.47
C SER A 172 4.70 8.73 0.67
N SER A 173 4.27 9.41 1.73
CA SER A 173 4.76 10.76 2.06
C SER A 173 4.50 11.12 3.52
N MET A 174 5.37 11.96 4.08
CA MET A 174 5.13 12.63 5.36
C MET A 174 4.12 13.76 5.15
N GLY A 175 2.85 13.55 5.49
CA GLY A 175 1.78 14.54 5.37
C GLY A 175 0.38 13.90 5.34
N VAL A 176 -0.65 14.73 5.26
CA VAL A 176 -2.05 14.26 5.23
C VAL A 176 -2.44 13.65 3.88
N THR A 177 -3.50 12.84 3.87
CA THR A 177 -4.07 12.21 2.69
C THR A 177 -4.53 13.23 1.64
N GLY A 178 -4.43 12.89 0.36
CA GLY A 178 -4.89 13.75 -0.75
C GLY A 178 -4.42 13.23 -2.10
N THR A 179 -5.01 13.73 -3.19
CA THR A 179 -4.56 13.39 -4.56
C THR A 179 -3.33 14.22 -4.93
N ARG A 180 -2.29 13.58 -5.47
CA ARG A 180 -1.03 14.24 -5.85
C ARG A 180 -0.70 13.99 -7.32
N LYS A 181 -0.02 14.98 -7.95
CA LYS A 181 0.44 14.87 -9.35
C LYS A 181 1.71 14.02 -9.49
N SER A 182 2.54 13.94 -8.44
CA SER A 182 3.74 13.10 -8.40
C SER A 182 3.96 12.53 -7.00
N ILE A 183 4.42 11.28 -6.93
CA ILE A 183 4.83 10.62 -5.68
C ILE A 183 6.35 10.61 -5.69
N SER A 184 6.97 11.35 -4.77
CA SER A 184 8.43 11.53 -4.70
C SER A 184 9.14 10.53 -3.79
N THR A 185 8.40 9.70 -3.05
CA THR A 185 8.96 8.74 -2.11
C THR A 185 9.46 7.51 -2.85
N ASP A 186 10.66 7.07 -2.53
CA ASP A 186 11.20 5.79 -2.97
C ASP A 186 10.56 4.63 -2.18
N VAL A 187 9.38 4.20 -2.66
CA VAL A 187 8.66 3.07 -2.09
C VAL A 187 9.45 1.77 -2.26
N GLY A 188 10.25 1.68 -3.32
CA GLY A 188 11.09 0.51 -3.59
C GLY A 188 12.10 0.27 -2.49
N SER A 189 12.80 1.31 -2.03
CA SER A 189 13.79 1.18 -0.94
C SER A 189 13.13 0.75 0.38
N ILE A 190 11.94 1.25 0.69
CA ILE A 190 11.18 0.84 1.88
C ILE A 190 10.80 -0.64 1.76
N THR A 191 10.26 -1.06 0.63
CA THR A 191 9.88 -2.45 0.38
C THR A 191 11.09 -3.39 0.46
N GLU A 192 12.24 -2.99 -0.08
CA GLU A 192 13.49 -3.74 0.03
C GLU A 192 13.98 -3.87 1.48
N ALA A 193 13.89 -2.81 2.28
CA ALA A 193 14.22 -2.85 3.70
C ALA A 193 13.32 -3.82 4.47
N VAL A 194 12.01 -3.80 4.19
CA VAL A 194 11.04 -4.76 4.77
C VAL A 194 11.40 -6.19 4.40
N ARG A 195 11.72 -6.48 3.14
CA ARG A 195 12.04 -7.83 2.63
C ARG A 195 13.28 -8.45 3.26
N LYS A 196 14.17 -7.65 3.87
CA LYS A 196 15.33 -8.17 4.59
C LYS A 196 14.96 -8.88 5.90
N VAL A 197 13.79 -8.56 6.48
CA VAL A 197 13.40 -8.99 7.83
C VAL A 197 12.01 -9.64 7.90
N SER A 198 11.17 -9.49 6.88
CA SER A 198 9.79 -9.98 6.88
C SER A 198 9.27 -10.32 5.49
N ASP A 199 8.42 -11.35 5.42
CA ASP A 199 7.65 -11.70 4.22
C ASP A 199 6.25 -11.05 4.20
N THR A 200 5.95 -10.21 5.18
CA THR A 200 4.65 -9.51 5.27
C THR A 200 4.45 -8.66 4.02
N PRO A 201 3.31 -8.81 3.32
CA PRO A 201 3.02 -8.03 2.11
C PRO A 201 3.02 -6.53 2.39
N CYS A 202 3.55 -5.75 1.46
CA CYS A 202 3.58 -4.30 1.52
C CYS A 202 2.50 -3.70 0.62
N ALA A 203 1.63 -2.85 1.17
CA ALA A 203 0.66 -2.09 0.40
C ALA A 203 0.95 -0.59 0.53
N VAL A 204 1.01 0.11 -0.61
CA VAL A 204 1.33 1.54 -0.64
C VAL A 204 0.08 2.38 -0.80
N GLY A 205 -0.08 3.35 0.08
CA GLY A 205 -1.15 4.34 0.07
C GLY A 205 -0.65 5.76 -0.13
N PHE A 206 -1.58 6.69 -0.27
CA PHE A 206 -1.41 8.11 -0.46
C PHE A 206 -1.20 8.60 -1.91
N GLY A 207 -2.17 9.39 -2.37
CA GLY A 207 -2.06 10.17 -3.58
C GLY A 207 -2.39 9.43 -4.87
N ILE A 208 -2.63 8.14 -4.83
CA ILE A 208 -3.04 7.35 -6.00
C ILE A 208 -4.49 7.71 -6.33
N SER A 209 -4.73 8.19 -7.56
CA SER A 209 -6.04 8.66 -7.98
C SER A 209 -6.45 8.20 -9.38
N THR A 210 -5.54 7.58 -10.14
CA THR A 210 -5.83 7.04 -11.47
C THR A 210 -5.33 5.61 -11.64
N PRO A 211 -5.89 4.83 -12.58
CA PRO A 211 -5.42 3.49 -12.91
C PRO A 211 -3.93 3.45 -13.35
N GLU A 212 -3.45 4.50 -14.01
CA GLU A 212 -2.06 4.61 -14.46
C GLU A 212 -1.11 4.77 -13.28
N GLN A 213 -1.44 5.63 -12.32
CA GLN A 213 -0.68 5.78 -11.06
C GLN A 213 -0.70 4.46 -10.26
N ALA A 214 -1.86 3.81 -10.18
CA ALA A 214 -2.00 2.50 -9.54
C ALA A 214 -1.07 1.46 -10.16
N ARG A 215 -1.03 1.39 -11.49
CA ARG A 215 -0.14 0.51 -12.25
C ARG A 215 1.33 0.79 -11.95
N GLU A 216 1.75 2.05 -11.93
CA GLU A 216 3.14 2.41 -11.67
C GLU A 216 3.56 2.05 -10.24
N MET A 217 2.75 2.41 -9.25
CA MET A 217 3.04 2.12 -7.84
C MET A 217 3.01 0.62 -7.53
N SER A 218 2.15 -0.15 -8.19
CA SER A 218 2.07 -1.61 -8.00
C SER A 218 3.34 -2.36 -8.44
N ARG A 219 4.26 -1.73 -9.18
CA ARG A 219 5.56 -2.31 -9.51
C ARG A 219 6.49 -2.39 -8.31
N GLN A 220 6.32 -1.49 -7.33
CA GLN A 220 7.20 -1.31 -6.19
C GLN A 220 6.67 -1.93 -4.90
N ALA A 221 5.39 -2.34 -4.86
CA ALA A 221 4.74 -2.92 -3.69
C ALA A 221 3.87 -4.14 -4.07
N ASP A 222 3.40 -4.90 -3.08
CA ASP A 222 2.52 -6.06 -3.29
C ASP A 222 1.06 -5.65 -3.46
N GLY A 223 0.70 -4.45 -3.00
CA GLY A 223 -0.63 -3.89 -3.16
C GLY A 223 -0.61 -2.36 -3.22
N ILE A 224 -1.72 -1.80 -3.66
CA ILE A 224 -1.97 -0.36 -3.69
C ILE A 224 -3.25 -0.04 -2.93
N ILE A 225 -3.25 1.11 -2.26
CA ILE A 225 -4.38 1.60 -1.47
C ILE A 225 -4.88 2.90 -2.07
N ILE A 226 -6.18 2.95 -2.38
CA ILE A 226 -6.85 4.12 -2.94
C ILE A 226 -8.01 4.53 -2.04
N GLY A 227 -7.90 5.73 -1.48
CA GLY A 227 -8.93 6.30 -0.61
C GLY A 227 -9.55 7.57 -1.20
N SER A 228 -8.83 8.69 -1.15
CA SER A 228 -9.38 10.02 -1.48
C SER A 228 -10.06 10.11 -2.86
N ALA A 229 -9.61 9.33 -3.85
CA ALA A 229 -10.26 9.29 -5.16
C ALA A 229 -11.66 8.66 -5.07
N ILE A 230 -11.79 7.54 -4.36
CA ILE A 230 -13.09 6.85 -4.16
C ILE A 230 -14.03 7.72 -3.33
N VAL A 231 -13.54 8.28 -2.22
CA VAL A 231 -14.33 9.16 -1.34
C VAL A 231 -14.83 10.39 -2.09
N ARG A 232 -14.01 10.96 -2.98
CA ARG A 232 -14.45 12.07 -3.85
C ARG A 232 -15.56 11.65 -4.80
N MET A 233 -15.45 10.48 -5.44
CA MET A 233 -16.51 9.96 -6.31
C MET A 233 -17.83 9.74 -5.55
N VAL A 234 -17.72 9.26 -4.29
CA VAL A 234 -18.90 9.14 -3.41
C VAL A 234 -19.52 10.52 -3.14
N ALA A 235 -18.69 11.54 -2.84
CA ALA A 235 -19.18 12.90 -2.64
C ALA A 235 -19.83 13.52 -3.88
N GLU A 236 -19.29 13.23 -5.08
CA GLU A 236 -19.80 13.76 -6.35
C GLU A 236 -21.10 13.09 -6.79
N HIS A 237 -21.26 11.79 -6.55
CA HIS A 237 -22.40 11.00 -7.05
C HIS A 237 -23.44 10.66 -5.97
N GLY A 238 -23.16 10.90 -4.69
CA GLY A 238 -24.07 10.58 -3.58
C GLY A 238 -24.55 9.13 -3.64
N ASN A 239 -25.84 8.91 -3.50
CA ASN A 239 -26.45 7.57 -3.50
C ASN A 239 -26.33 6.82 -4.85
N SER A 240 -25.94 7.51 -5.92
CA SER A 240 -25.66 6.88 -7.23
C SER A 240 -24.18 6.46 -7.39
N SER A 241 -23.36 6.62 -6.38
CA SER A 241 -21.92 6.34 -6.41
C SER A 241 -21.51 4.87 -6.61
N PRO A 242 -22.32 3.84 -6.25
CA PRO A 242 -21.87 2.44 -6.39
C PRO A 242 -21.50 2.06 -7.83
N GLY A 243 -22.20 2.57 -8.84
CA GLY A 243 -21.90 2.32 -10.26
C GLY A 243 -20.53 2.89 -10.66
N PRO A 244 -20.34 4.22 -10.63
CA PRO A 244 -19.07 4.88 -10.95
C PRO A 244 -17.88 4.33 -10.15
N VAL A 245 -18.04 4.07 -8.85
CA VAL A 245 -16.99 3.48 -8.01
C VAL A 245 -16.62 2.07 -8.49
N GLY A 246 -17.60 1.25 -8.87
CA GLY A 246 -17.35 -0.08 -9.41
C GLY A 246 -16.60 -0.05 -10.74
N GLU A 247 -16.96 0.87 -11.65
CA GLU A 247 -16.24 1.06 -12.92
C GLU A 247 -14.79 1.47 -12.70
N PHE A 248 -14.56 2.40 -11.79
CA PHE A 248 -13.22 2.81 -11.38
C PHE A 248 -12.42 1.64 -10.79
N ALA A 249 -13.03 0.86 -9.88
CA ALA A 249 -12.40 -0.32 -9.27
C ALA A 249 -11.95 -1.33 -10.33
N ARG A 250 -12.81 -1.61 -11.32
CA ARG A 250 -12.51 -2.51 -12.44
C ARG A 250 -11.34 -2.01 -13.28
N ALA A 251 -11.29 -0.71 -13.56
CA ALA A 251 -10.20 -0.09 -14.32
C ALA A 251 -8.87 -0.17 -13.57
N VAL A 252 -8.87 0.12 -12.26
CA VAL A 252 -7.70 -0.02 -11.38
C VAL A 252 -7.21 -1.47 -11.34
N LYS A 253 -8.12 -2.43 -11.06
CA LYS A 253 -7.74 -3.85 -10.97
C LYS A 253 -7.16 -4.36 -12.28
N LYS A 254 -7.72 -3.99 -13.41
CA LYS A 254 -7.19 -4.31 -14.73
C LYS A 254 -5.76 -3.76 -14.90
N ALA A 255 -5.55 -2.48 -14.57
CA ALA A 255 -4.26 -1.82 -14.74
C ALA A 255 -3.12 -2.48 -13.93
N ILE A 256 -3.39 -2.87 -12.68
CA ILE A 256 -2.38 -3.53 -11.83
C ILE A 256 -2.18 -5.02 -12.17
N SER A 257 -3.19 -5.71 -12.70
CA SER A 257 -3.08 -7.11 -13.15
C SER A 257 -2.16 -7.27 -14.36
N ASP A 258 -2.10 -6.27 -15.25
CA ASP A 258 -1.23 -6.27 -16.41
C ASP A 258 0.27 -6.20 -16.04
N VAL A 259 0.62 -5.68 -14.89
CA VAL A 259 2.00 -5.63 -14.37
C VAL A 259 2.56 -7.04 -14.19
N ARG A 260 1.77 -7.96 -13.67
CA ARG A 260 2.17 -9.37 -13.48
C ARG A 260 2.40 -10.08 -14.81
N ARG A 261 1.50 -9.91 -15.78
CA ARG A 261 1.63 -10.55 -17.11
C ARG A 261 2.91 -10.14 -17.83
N LEU A 262 3.33 -8.88 -17.69
CA LEU A 262 4.56 -8.37 -18.30
C LEU A 262 5.82 -8.93 -17.61
N SER A 263 5.80 -9.16 -16.30
CA SER A 263 6.91 -9.76 -15.55
C SER A 263 7.04 -11.25 -15.84
N ASP A 264 5.93 -11.97 -15.93
CA ASP A 264 5.89 -13.41 -16.22
C ASP A 264 6.30 -13.69 -17.68
N ASN A 265 5.85 -12.88 -18.63
CA ASN A 265 6.29 -12.99 -20.02
C ASN A 265 7.79 -12.74 -20.21
N ARG A 266 8.41 -11.84 -19.44
CA ARG A 266 9.88 -11.66 -19.45
C ARG A 266 10.61 -12.88 -18.89
N LYS A 267 10.07 -13.54 -17.88
CA LYS A 267 10.64 -14.79 -17.33
C LYS A 267 10.46 -15.95 -18.32
N THR A 268 9.32 -16.03 -18.99
CA THR A 268 9.01 -17.14 -19.94
C THR A 268 9.78 -17.01 -21.27
N SER A 269 9.98 -15.79 -21.77
CA SER A 269 10.75 -15.56 -23.00
C SER A 269 12.25 -15.87 -22.84
N VAL A 270 12.78 -15.88 -21.63
CA VAL A 270 14.16 -16.31 -21.33
C VAL A 270 14.32 -17.85 -21.38
N PHE A 271 13.22 -18.62 -21.23
CA PHE A 271 13.26 -20.09 -21.21
C PHE A 271 12.89 -20.77 -22.53
N GLN A 272 12.44 -20.06 -23.56
CA GLN A 272 11.97 -20.66 -24.82
C GLN A 272 13.00 -20.70 -25.96
N LEU A 273 14.27 -20.42 -25.71
CA LEU A 273 15.32 -20.69 -26.70
C LEU A 273 15.73 -22.18 -26.60
N LYS A 274 15.03 -23.03 -27.33
CA LYS A 274 15.37 -24.45 -27.48
C LYS A 274 16.67 -24.59 -28.26
N GLY A 275 17.68 -25.19 -27.65
CA GLY A 275 18.75 -25.93 -28.33
C GLY A 275 20.18 -25.50 -28.12
N GLU A 276 20.48 -24.39 -27.44
CA GLU A 276 21.88 -24.01 -27.20
C GLU A 276 22.12 -23.68 -25.72
N ARG A 277 23.22 -24.17 -25.15
CA ARG A 277 23.56 -23.87 -23.75
C ARG A 277 23.98 -22.40 -23.62
N PRO A 278 23.31 -21.57 -22.83
CA PRO A 278 23.72 -20.19 -22.62
C PRO A 278 24.99 -20.11 -21.76
N THR A 279 26.00 -19.41 -22.25
CA THR A 279 27.15 -19.03 -21.45
C THR A 279 26.84 -17.74 -20.69
N ILE A 280 26.83 -17.80 -19.36
CA ILE A 280 26.59 -16.64 -18.49
C ILE A 280 27.90 -15.89 -18.30
N ILE A 281 28.02 -14.72 -18.90
CA ILE A 281 29.12 -13.79 -18.62
C ILE A 281 28.65 -12.81 -17.54
N ARG A 282 29.17 -12.95 -16.32
CA ARG A 282 28.96 -11.97 -15.25
C ARG A 282 29.83 -10.75 -15.47
N GLN A 283 29.27 -9.66 -15.96
CA GLN A 283 29.84 -8.34 -15.75
C GLN A 283 28.92 -7.55 -14.80
N SER A 284 29.53 -6.87 -13.86
CA SER A 284 28.89 -6.13 -12.77
C SER A 284 27.59 -5.41 -13.19
N GLN A 285 26.51 -5.80 -12.61
CA GLN A 285 25.17 -5.19 -12.62
C GLN A 285 24.27 -5.33 -13.87
N ASN A 286 24.70 -6.00 -14.96
CA ASN A 286 23.79 -6.36 -16.04
C ASN A 286 24.09 -7.77 -16.55
N ILE A 287 23.09 -8.64 -16.61
CA ILE A 287 23.20 -9.98 -17.16
C ILE A 287 22.93 -9.85 -18.67
N CYS A 288 23.98 -10.02 -19.48
CA CYS A 288 23.83 -10.12 -20.93
C CYS A 288 23.99 -11.60 -21.33
N LEU A 289 23.01 -12.15 -22.01
CA LEU A 289 23.09 -13.49 -22.60
C LEU A 289 23.60 -13.36 -24.04
N SER A 290 24.77 -13.93 -24.33
CA SER A 290 25.22 -14.08 -25.71
C SER A 290 25.09 -15.53 -26.16
N ILE A 291 24.57 -15.72 -27.36
CA ILE A 291 24.46 -17.02 -28.03
C ILE A 291 25.56 -17.02 -29.10
N GLU A 292 26.46 -17.99 -29.07
CA GLU A 292 27.48 -18.16 -30.11
C GLU A 292 26.81 -18.48 -31.45
N GLY A 293 27.00 -17.57 -32.41
CA GLY A 293 26.60 -17.80 -33.81
C GLY A 293 25.84 -16.69 -34.52
N ARG A 294 25.37 -15.61 -33.84
CA ARG A 294 24.80 -14.45 -34.57
C ARG A 294 25.10 -13.13 -33.86
N THR A 295 25.95 -12.32 -34.50
CA THR A 295 26.09 -10.91 -34.14
C THR A 295 25.00 -10.13 -34.86
N SER A 296 23.96 -9.70 -34.18
CA SER A 296 23.02 -8.72 -34.69
C SER A 296 23.52 -7.30 -34.37
N ASN A 297 23.51 -6.43 -35.38
CA ASN A 297 23.97 -5.04 -35.30
C ASN A 297 23.14 -4.11 -34.38
N GLU A 298 22.17 -4.64 -33.64
CA GLU A 298 21.27 -3.84 -32.77
C GLU A 298 21.75 -3.61 -31.35
N CYS A 299 22.89 -4.21 -30.94
CA CYS A 299 23.48 -3.97 -29.60
C CYS A 299 24.45 -2.77 -29.56
N ARG A 300 24.54 -1.95 -30.60
CA ARG A 300 25.56 -0.88 -30.68
C ARG A 300 25.17 0.50 -30.16
N THR A 301 23.96 0.73 -29.66
CA THR A 301 23.51 2.10 -29.39
C THR A 301 23.31 2.47 -27.91
N SER A 302 23.63 1.61 -26.94
CA SER A 302 23.43 1.95 -25.53
C SER A 302 24.63 1.82 -24.57
N VAL A 303 25.84 1.59 -25.09
CA VAL A 303 27.05 1.36 -24.24
C VAL A 303 28.09 2.50 -24.34
N PHE A 304 27.83 3.60 -25.01
CA PHE A 304 28.86 4.65 -25.27
C PHE A 304 28.70 5.95 -24.46
N GLN A 305 28.06 5.95 -23.28
CA GLN A 305 28.02 7.17 -22.46
C GLN A 305 28.51 7.05 -21.01
N SER A 306 29.09 5.94 -20.58
CA SER A 306 29.58 5.83 -19.19
C SER A 306 31.05 5.43 -19.01
N ALA A 307 31.89 5.52 -20.03
CA ALA A 307 33.28 5.04 -19.96
C ALA A 307 34.34 6.12 -20.23
N VAL A 308 34.08 7.37 -19.97
CA VAL A 308 35.11 8.43 -20.04
C VAL A 308 35.06 9.25 -18.76
N PHE A 309 35.60 8.72 -17.66
CA PHE A 309 36.18 9.51 -16.56
C PHE A 309 36.72 8.55 -15.47
N LYS A 310 37.93 8.00 -15.74
CA LYS A 310 38.93 7.66 -14.71
C LYS A 310 40.14 7.00 -15.35
N LYS A 311 41.14 7.83 -15.68
CA LYS A 311 42.59 7.53 -15.61
C LYS A 311 43.40 8.74 -15.96
N LYS A 312 44.04 9.33 -14.94
CA LYS A 312 45.32 10.01 -14.84
C LYS A 312 45.23 10.89 -13.59
N GLY A 313 46.02 10.69 -12.63
CA GLY A 313 47.36 10.97 -12.53
C GLY A 313 47.94 10.56 -11.18
N THR A 314 49.10 10.07 -11.29
CA THR A 314 50.09 9.74 -10.26
C THR A 314 50.97 10.95 -9.96
N ALA A 315 51.55 10.92 -8.76
CA ALA A 315 52.77 11.57 -8.29
C ALA A 315 52.65 12.93 -7.56
N GLY A 316 53.02 12.84 -6.27
CA GLY A 316 53.40 13.94 -5.38
C GLY A 316 54.74 14.59 -5.75
N PRO A 317 55.50 15.24 -4.86
CA PRO A 317 55.39 15.35 -3.41
C PRO A 317 55.68 16.79 -2.85
N SER A 318 55.63 16.92 -1.49
CA SER A 318 56.49 17.73 -0.58
C SER A 318 56.23 19.23 -0.34
N GLU A 319 56.37 19.52 0.96
CA GLU A 319 56.81 20.77 1.65
C GLU A 319 55.78 21.91 1.72
N GLY A 320 55.48 22.51 2.80
CA GLY A 320 56.12 22.71 4.07
C GLY A 320 55.47 23.93 4.77
N PHE A 321 55.48 23.95 6.10
CA PHE A 321 55.52 25.10 7.03
C PHE A 321 54.50 26.27 6.89
N SER A 322 53.73 26.68 7.86
CA SER A 322 53.97 27.21 9.19
C SER A 322 52.76 27.96 9.71
N SER A 323 52.44 27.73 10.94
CA SER A 323 52.08 28.67 12.04
C SER A 323 51.28 29.97 11.77
N GLY A 324 50.28 30.18 12.64
CA GLY A 324 49.77 31.50 12.93
C GLY A 324 48.41 31.52 13.63
N THR A 325 48.42 31.32 14.93
CA THR A 325 47.73 32.02 16.03
C THR A 325 46.55 32.95 15.71
N SER A 326 45.56 32.68 16.52
CA SER A 326 44.40 33.44 16.99
C SER A 326 44.57 34.98 17.12
N PRO A 327 43.52 35.79 17.41
CA PRO A 327 42.54 35.52 18.48
C PRO A 327 41.12 35.29 17.99
#